data_a143a68931fbbdd1014ba998c469d761
#
_entry.id   a143a68931fbbdd1014ba998c469d761
#
_cell.length_a   1.000
_cell.length_b   1.000
_cell.length_c   1.000
_cell.angle_alpha   90.00
_cell.angle_beta   90.00
_cell.angle_gamma   90.00
#
_symmetry.space_group_name_H-M   'P 1'
#
loop_
_entity.id
_entity.type
_entity.pdbx_description
1 polymer ?
#
loop_
_entity_poly.entity_id
_entity_poly.type
_entity_poly.pdbx_seq_one_letter_code
_entity_poly.pdbx_strand_id
1 'polypeptide(L)'
;MFLRRMAAVALASALALPAVVGVTPAQAQPGNAVVFGDSYTAVPDQFYNHYRSSSLSSGLVPADYPRASGGCLQSPNNWPRKMQQQTGVPVVDRSCTAETSLSMLGKIDAAIRDGHLHGGTRAVYLAIGANDWGPFGRNEGANSSDVPSMTERFSHNLSRAGAKIRAVAPGARIIVAGMPEITNGTGLCLIQVIPNLPLGIPVPGHQVENNIREMQRVGAERNGMIFVDNYALTRGHNTCAPDASRYVAGSIDVTSPAYTMSLHPTDLGNEALARNNGAALR
;
A
#
# COMPACT_ATOMS: atom_id res chain seq x y z
N MET A 1 36.57 83.67 -41.81
CA MET A 1 36.91 83.45 -40.44
C MET A 1 35.98 82.36 -39.93
N PHE A 2 36.37 81.04 -40.04
CA PHE A 2 35.53 79.91 -39.76
C PHE A 2 36.17 79.10 -38.64
N LEU A 3 35.52 79.04 -37.47
CA LEU A 3 35.92 78.14 -36.36
C LEU A 3 35.32 76.75 -36.58
N ARG A 4 36.18 75.74 -36.69
CA ARG A 4 35.77 74.34 -36.66
C ARG A 4 35.71 73.89 -35.21
N ARG A 5 34.54 73.44 -34.80
CA ARG A 5 34.35 72.69 -33.52
C ARG A 5 34.61 71.21 -33.77
N MET A 6 35.60 70.63 -33.10
CA MET A 6 35.80 69.22 -33.03
C MET A 6 34.92 68.64 -31.91
N ALA A 7 34.06 67.68 -32.26
CA ALA A 7 33.31 66.93 -31.30
C ALA A 7 34.09 65.63 -30.98
N ALA A 8 34.42 65.44 -29.70
CA ALA A 8 35.00 64.18 -29.20
C ALA A 8 33.89 63.19 -28.94
N VAL A 9 33.98 62.01 -29.57
CA VAL A 9 33.09 60.82 -29.31
C VAL A 9 33.74 59.97 -28.28
N ALA A 10 33.16 59.89 -27.08
CA ALA A 10 33.59 58.97 -26.03
C ALA A 10 32.91 57.58 -26.27
N LEU A 11 33.66 56.58 -26.62
CA LEU A 11 33.18 55.17 -26.61
C LEU A 11 33.13 54.66 -25.16
N ALA A 12 31.93 54.40 -24.65
CA ALA A 12 31.71 53.71 -23.40
C ALA A 12 31.65 52.19 -23.70
N SER A 13 32.71 51.46 -23.34
CA SER A 13 32.75 50.01 -23.41
C SER A 13 32.00 49.43 -22.21
N ALA A 14 30.80 48.91 -22.43
CA ALA A 14 30.04 48.18 -21.43
C ALA A 14 30.61 46.75 -21.28
N LEU A 15 31.31 46.48 -20.17
CA LEU A 15 31.70 45.14 -19.74
C LEU A 15 30.45 44.40 -19.24
N ALA A 16 29.94 43.47 -20.06
CA ALA A 16 28.91 42.54 -19.65
C ALA A 16 29.54 41.46 -18.76
N LEU A 17 29.27 41.50 -17.46
CA LEU A 17 29.59 40.42 -16.51
C LEU A 17 28.66 39.22 -16.79
N PRO A 18 29.18 38.02 -16.91
CA PRO A 18 28.31 36.84 -17.01
C PRO A 18 27.51 36.66 -15.72
N ALA A 19 26.18 36.62 -15.83
CA ALA A 19 25.31 36.27 -14.73
C ALA A 19 25.58 34.80 -14.36
N VAL A 20 26.18 34.57 -13.18
CA VAL A 20 26.28 33.27 -12.59
C VAL A 20 24.86 32.87 -12.19
N VAL A 21 24.22 32.04 -13.02
CA VAL A 21 22.97 31.38 -12.66
C VAL A 21 23.30 30.45 -11.51
N GLY A 22 23.03 30.90 -10.29
CA GLY A 22 23.14 30.07 -9.09
C GLY A 22 22.19 28.89 -9.24
N VAL A 23 22.74 27.69 -9.44
CA VAL A 23 21.99 26.45 -9.33
C VAL A 23 21.60 26.32 -7.86
N THR A 24 20.36 26.70 -7.53
CA THR A 24 19.79 26.39 -6.20
C THR A 24 19.86 24.87 -6.04
N PRO A 25 20.51 24.34 -4.98
CA PRO A 25 20.50 22.91 -4.74
C PRO A 25 19.04 22.47 -4.65
N ALA A 26 18.66 21.47 -5.45
CA ALA A 26 17.35 20.86 -5.38
C ALA A 26 17.11 20.47 -3.92
N GLN A 27 16.10 21.07 -3.29
CA GLN A 27 15.74 20.76 -1.92
C GLN A 27 15.44 19.26 -1.87
N ALA A 28 16.20 18.49 -1.10
CA ALA A 28 15.98 17.07 -0.95
C ALA A 28 14.53 16.84 -0.49
N GLN A 29 13.74 16.10 -1.27
CA GLN A 29 12.37 15.79 -0.89
C GLN A 29 12.39 15.06 0.46
N PRO A 30 11.48 15.40 1.41
CA PRO A 30 11.40 14.70 2.68
C PRO A 30 11.26 13.20 2.45
N GLY A 31 12.04 12.40 3.19
CA GLY A 31 11.98 10.95 3.06
C GLY A 31 10.59 10.42 3.41
N ASN A 32 9.92 9.80 2.44
CA ASN A 32 8.58 9.22 2.59
C ASN A 32 8.62 7.68 2.68
N ALA A 33 7.49 7.08 3.02
CA ALA A 33 7.20 5.68 2.75
C ALA A 33 6.13 5.59 1.66
N VAL A 34 6.26 4.59 0.78
CA VAL A 34 5.26 4.29 -0.27
C VAL A 34 4.66 2.92 0.02
N VAL A 35 3.35 2.82 -0.01
CA VAL A 35 2.62 1.58 0.28
C VAL A 35 1.88 1.12 -0.98
N PHE A 36 2.20 -0.06 -1.46
CA PHE A 36 1.44 -0.80 -2.47
C PHE A 36 0.73 -1.95 -1.76
N GLY A 37 -0.56 -2.08 -1.98
CA GLY A 37 -1.36 -3.09 -1.29
C GLY A 37 -2.70 -3.34 -1.97
N ASP A 38 -3.36 -4.38 -1.51
CA ASP A 38 -4.68 -4.79 -1.96
C ASP A 38 -5.81 -4.24 -1.05
N SER A 39 -6.95 -4.93 -1.03
CA SER A 39 -8.10 -4.53 -0.20
C SER A 39 -7.84 -4.62 1.31
N TYR A 40 -6.91 -5.46 1.78
CA TYR A 40 -6.50 -5.50 3.19
C TYR A 40 -5.71 -4.27 3.63
N THR A 41 -5.22 -3.50 2.67
CA THR A 41 -4.53 -2.23 2.90
C THR A 41 -5.45 -1.04 2.64
N ALA A 42 -6.17 -1.05 1.52
CA ALA A 42 -7.05 0.04 1.12
C ALA A 42 -8.29 0.15 2.03
N VAL A 43 -8.89 -0.99 2.39
CA VAL A 43 -10.09 -1.15 3.24
C VAL A 43 -11.16 -0.10 2.99
N PRO A 44 -11.56 0.18 1.73
CA PRO A 44 -12.58 1.19 1.46
C PRO A 44 -13.94 0.80 2.03
N ASP A 45 -14.85 1.77 2.14
CA ASP A 45 -16.24 1.42 2.37
C ASP A 45 -16.74 0.48 1.26
N GLN A 46 -17.33 -0.65 1.67
CA GLN A 46 -17.71 -1.71 0.72
C GLN A 46 -18.79 -1.26 -0.27
N PHE A 47 -19.74 -0.41 0.16
CA PHE A 47 -20.81 0.09 -0.70
C PHE A 47 -20.25 1.11 -1.69
N TYR A 48 -19.44 2.07 -1.24
CA TYR A 48 -18.75 3.01 -2.13
C TYR A 48 -17.84 2.32 -3.12
N ASN A 49 -17.11 1.29 -2.69
CA ASN A 49 -16.26 0.50 -3.57
C ASN A 49 -17.06 -0.23 -4.65
N HIS A 50 -18.27 -0.69 -4.32
CA HIS A 50 -19.20 -1.26 -5.30
C HIS A 50 -19.76 -0.17 -6.24
N TYR A 51 -20.22 0.95 -5.69
CA TYR A 51 -20.84 2.03 -6.46
C TYR A 51 -19.91 2.67 -7.48
N ARG A 52 -18.61 2.81 -7.15
CA ARG A 52 -17.62 3.41 -8.04
C ARG A 52 -17.49 2.73 -9.40
N SER A 53 -17.85 1.46 -9.51
CA SER A 53 -17.71 0.65 -10.73
C SER A 53 -18.86 0.84 -11.73
N SER A 54 -19.92 1.55 -11.36
CA SER A 54 -21.08 1.80 -12.21
C SER A 54 -21.25 3.30 -12.45
N SER A 55 -21.47 3.69 -13.71
CA SER A 55 -21.77 5.09 -14.07
C SER A 55 -23.07 5.61 -13.44
N LEU A 56 -24.02 4.71 -13.12
CA LEU A 56 -25.31 5.08 -12.50
C LEU A 56 -25.17 5.37 -11.01
N SER A 57 -24.24 4.71 -10.32
CA SER A 57 -24.09 4.81 -8.86
C SER A 57 -22.81 5.50 -8.40
N SER A 58 -21.88 5.81 -9.31
CA SER A 58 -20.60 6.45 -8.94
C SER A 58 -20.79 7.82 -8.26
N GLY A 59 -21.88 8.53 -8.56
CA GLY A 59 -22.25 9.79 -7.89
C GLY A 59 -22.66 9.64 -6.41
N LEU A 60 -22.90 8.41 -5.93
CA LEU A 60 -23.20 8.12 -4.53
C LEU A 60 -21.93 8.07 -3.65
N VAL A 61 -20.74 8.02 -4.27
CA VAL A 61 -19.47 8.07 -3.53
C VAL A 61 -19.15 9.53 -3.22
N PRO A 62 -19.04 9.93 -1.95
CA PRO A 62 -18.70 11.30 -1.59
C PRO A 62 -17.45 11.80 -2.32
N ALA A 63 -17.48 13.05 -2.77
CA ALA A 63 -16.38 13.62 -3.56
C ALA A 63 -15.08 13.72 -2.75
N ASP A 64 -15.19 13.91 -1.44
CA ASP A 64 -14.09 14.00 -0.46
C ASP A 64 -13.65 12.64 0.09
N TYR A 65 -14.32 11.54 -0.32
CA TYR A 65 -13.89 10.21 0.12
C TYR A 65 -12.48 9.90 -0.39
N PRO A 66 -11.55 9.43 0.49
CA PRO A 66 -10.15 9.28 0.13
C PRO A 66 -9.92 8.37 -1.08
N ARG A 67 -9.03 8.80 -1.96
CA ARG A 67 -8.66 8.08 -3.19
C ARG A 67 -7.15 8.06 -3.38
N ALA A 68 -6.63 6.92 -3.78
CA ALA A 68 -5.27 6.85 -4.34
C ALA A 68 -5.23 7.46 -5.76
N SER A 69 -4.05 7.78 -6.24
CA SER A 69 -3.84 8.10 -7.65
C SER A 69 -4.36 6.95 -8.53
N GLY A 70 -5.16 7.27 -9.52
CA GLY A 70 -5.86 6.29 -10.34
C GLY A 70 -7.25 5.91 -9.84
N GLY A 71 -7.78 6.63 -8.82
CA GLY A 71 -9.19 6.58 -8.42
C GLY A 71 -9.58 5.43 -7.49
N CYS A 72 -8.64 4.64 -7.02
CA CYS A 72 -8.92 3.58 -6.03
C CYS A 72 -9.36 4.18 -4.71
N LEU A 73 -10.51 3.76 -4.21
CA LEU A 73 -11.03 4.21 -2.91
C LEU A 73 -10.22 3.60 -1.76
N GLN A 74 -10.04 4.38 -0.70
CA GLN A 74 -9.31 3.99 0.50
C GLN A 74 -10.04 4.46 1.75
N SER A 75 -10.03 3.66 2.81
CA SER A 75 -10.56 4.10 4.10
C SER A 75 -9.77 5.31 4.63
N PRO A 76 -10.44 6.29 5.25
CA PRO A 76 -9.76 7.35 5.98
C PRO A 76 -8.94 6.81 7.18
N ASN A 77 -9.27 5.61 7.66
CA ASN A 77 -8.70 4.96 8.85
C ASN A 77 -7.85 3.73 8.53
N ASN A 78 -7.41 3.53 7.29
CA ASN A 78 -6.57 2.39 6.95
C ASN A 78 -5.18 2.45 7.59
N TRP A 79 -4.49 1.30 7.66
CA TRP A 79 -3.22 1.20 8.37
C TRP A 79 -2.10 2.11 7.81
N PRO A 80 -2.00 2.44 6.50
CA PRO A 80 -0.98 3.38 6.03
C PRO A 80 -1.15 4.78 6.62
N ARG A 81 -2.39 5.27 6.72
CA ARG A 81 -2.70 6.59 7.30
C ARG A 81 -2.43 6.60 8.81
N LYS A 82 -2.83 5.53 9.51
CA LYS A 82 -2.52 5.35 10.93
C LYS A 82 -1.01 5.23 11.17
N MET A 83 -0.28 4.54 10.32
CA MET A 83 1.18 4.44 10.38
C MET A 83 1.84 5.82 10.22
N GLN A 84 1.37 6.65 9.30
CA GLN A 84 1.85 8.03 9.19
C GLN A 84 1.63 8.81 10.48
N GLN A 85 0.43 8.70 11.09
CA GLN A 85 0.11 9.37 12.36
C GLN A 85 1.02 8.91 13.51
N GLN A 86 1.30 7.60 13.60
CA GLN A 86 2.10 7.00 14.67
C GLN A 86 3.60 7.27 14.53
N THR A 87 4.10 7.38 13.30
CA THR A 87 5.54 7.47 13.03
C THR A 87 6.02 8.86 12.65
N GLY A 88 5.10 9.74 12.24
CA GLY A 88 5.43 11.05 11.67
C GLY A 88 6.09 10.99 10.29
N VAL A 89 6.28 9.80 9.71
CA VAL A 89 6.84 9.64 8.36
C VAL A 89 5.73 9.85 7.33
N PRO A 90 5.89 10.75 6.35
CA PRO A 90 4.92 10.91 5.28
C PRO A 90 4.69 9.59 4.53
N VAL A 91 3.44 9.20 4.34
CA VAL A 91 3.06 7.96 3.65
C VAL A 91 2.27 8.26 2.39
N VAL A 92 2.74 7.74 1.26
CA VAL A 92 1.98 7.74 0.01
C VAL A 92 1.33 6.36 -0.15
N ASP A 93 0.04 6.32 0.06
CA ASP A 93 -0.76 5.09 -0.06
C ASP A 93 -1.25 4.91 -1.50
N ARG A 94 -0.75 3.86 -2.17
CA ARG A 94 -1.09 3.46 -3.54
C ARG A 94 -1.90 2.17 -3.58
N SER A 95 -2.43 1.72 -2.44
CA SER A 95 -3.23 0.50 -2.35
C SER A 95 -4.54 0.61 -3.13
N CYS A 96 -5.00 -0.53 -3.65
CA CYS A 96 -6.22 -0.64 -4.42
C CYS A 96 -6.84 -2.03 -4.24
N THR A 97 -8.16 -2.10 -4.13
CA THR A 97 -8.85 -3.40 -4.07
C THR A 97 -8.55 -4.25 -5.30
N ALA A 98 -8.51 -5.56 -5.11
CA ALA A 98 -8.26 -6.56 -6.16
C ALA A 98 -6.83 -6.62 -6.73
N GLU A 99 -5.89 -5.80 -6.23
CA GLU A 99 -4.50 -5.87 -6.69
C GLU A 99 -3.87 -7.23 -6.39
N THR A 100 -3.12 -7.74 -7.37
CA THR A 100 -2.27 -8.93 -7.29
C THR A 100 -0.80 -8.53 -7.29
N SER A 101 0.11 -9.47 -7.06
CA SER A 101 1.54 -9.21 -7.17
C SER A 101 1.96 -8.80 -8.60
N LEU A 102 1.22 -9.24 -9.63
CA LEU A 102 1.48 -8.87 -11.02
C LEU A 102 0.96 -7.47 -11.34
N SER A 103 -0.30 -7.15 -11.01
CA SER A 103 -0.90 -5.84 -11.29
C SER A 103 -0.23 -4.71 -10.51
N MET A 104 0.29 -4.99 -9.31
CA MET A 104 1.09 -4.06 -8.50
C MET A 104 2.27 -3.45 -9.28
N LEU A 105 2.87 -4.18 -10.22
CA LEU A 105 4.03 -3.67 -10.99
C LEU A 105 3.68 -2.40 -11.77
N GLY A 106 2.46 -2.33 -12.31
CA GLY A 106 1.97 -1.11 -12.98
C GLY A 106 1.75 0.05 -12.01
N LYS A 107 1.35 -0.23 -10.75
CA LYS A 107 1.23 0.80 -9.71
C LYS A 107 2.60 1.35 -9.29
N ILE A 108 3.64 0.51 -9.27
CA ILE A 108 5.02 0.96 -9.02
C ILE A 108 5.46 1.91 -10.15
N ASP A 109 5.25 1.53 -11.42
CA ASP A 109 5.59 2.39 -12.56
C ASP A 109 4.85 3.74 -12.49
N ALA A 110 3.57 3.72 -12.11
CA ALA A 110 2.80 4.94 -11.92
C ALA A 110 3.35 5.79 -10.75
N ALA A 111 3.73 5.18 -9.63
CA ALA A 111 4.32 5.91 -8.50
C ALA A 111 5.65 6.59 -8.84
N ILE A 112 6.46 5.95 -9.69
CA ILE A 112 7.71 6.54 -10.22
C ILE A 112 7.39 7.74 -11.11
N ARG A 113 6.48 7.60 -12.06
CA ARG A 113 6.08 8.71 -12.97
C ARG A 113 5.49 9.89 -12.21
N ASP A 114 4.70 9.63 -11.17
CA ASP A 114 4.05 10.64 -10.34
C ASP A 114 5.01 11.32 -9.35
N GLY A 115 6.29 10.88 -9.27
CA GLY A 115 7.26 11.36 -8.32
C GLY A 115 7.01 10.96 -6.86
N HIS A 116 6.12 9.98 -6.62
CA HIS A 116 5.81 9.46 -5.30
C HIS A 116 6.88 8.48 -4.79
N LEU A 117 7.50 7.73 -5.70
CA LEU A 117 8.65 6.86 -5.44
C LEU A 117 9.88 7.51 -6.08
N HIS A 118 10.84 7.93 -5.26
CA HIS A 118 12.00 8.73 -5.65
C HIS A 118 13.24 8.42 -4.80
N GLY A 119 14.38 9.00 -5.14
CA GLY A 119 15.66 8.73 -4.46
C GLY A 119 15.71 9.03 -2.96
N GLY A 120 14.78 9.86 -2.46
CA GLY A 120 14.63 10.15 -1.03
C GLY A 120 13.65 9.20 -0.30
N THR A 121 12.98 8.27 -1.00
CA THR A 121 12.06 7.31 -0.36
C THR A 121 12.81 6.42 0.63
N ARG A 122 12.31 6.35 1.87
CA ARG A 122 12.93 5.60 2.97
C ARG A 122 12.50 4.14 3.01
N ALA A 123 11.23 3.87 2.68
CA ALA A 123 10.68 2.52 2.69
C ALA A 123 9.60 2.34 1.63
N VAL A 124 9.49 1.12 1.12
CA VAL A 124 8.42 0.69 0.23
C VAL A 124 7.79 -0.56 0.80
N TYR A 125 6.50 -0.52 1.04
CA TYR A 125 5.71 -1.65 1.52
C TYR A 125 5.01 -2.33 0.34
N LEU A 126 5.13 -3.64 0.29
CA LEU A 126 4.44 -4.53 -0.65
C LEU A 126 3.48 -5.41 0.16
N ALA A 127 2.26 -4.89 0.41
CA ALA A 127 1.22 -5.56 1.20
C ALA A 127 0.26 -6.28 0.25
N ILE A 128 0.72 -7.37 -0.35
CA ILE A 128 0.12 -8.03 -1.52
C ILE A 128 0.22 -9.54 -1.42
N GLY A 129 -0.59 -10.26 -2.19
CA GLY A 129 -0.49 -11.72 -2.33
C GLY A 129 -1.78 -12.48 -2.09
N ALA A 130 -2.73 -11.93 -1.32
CA ALA A 130 -4.02 -12.59 -1.08
C ALA A 130 -4.80 -12.83 -2.39
N ASN A 131 -4.86 -11.83 -3.25
CA ASN A 131 -5.58 -11.91 -4.53
C ASN A 131 -4.91 -12.79 -5.58
N ASP A 132 -3.63 -13.11 -5.44
CA ASP A 132 -2.95 -14.08 -6.29
C ASP A 132 -3.59 -15.46 -6.20
N TRP A 133 -4.18 -15.81 -5.04
CA TRP A 133 -4.88 -17.07 -4.78
C TRP A 133 -6.36 -17.04 -5.19
N GLY A 134 -6.89 -15.86 -5.45
CA GLY A 134 -8.30 -15.64 -5.78
C GLY A 134 -8.60 -15.59 -7.28
N PRO A 135 -9.80 -15.12 -7.62
CA PRO A 135 -10.23 -14.99 -9.04
C PRO A 135 -9.30 -14.08 -9.86
N PHE A 136 -8.76 -13.03 -9.24
CA PHE A 136 -7.90 -12.07 -9.92
C PHE A 136 -6.59 -12.72 -10.38
N GLY A 137 -5.91 -13.46 -9.48
CA GLY A 137 -4.71 -14.22 -9.85
C GLY A 137 -4.99 -15.28 -10.91
N ARG A 138 -6.13 -15.99 -10.84
CA ARG A 138 -6.51 -16.96 -11.87
C ARG A 138 -6.71 -16.30 -13.24
N ASN A 139 -7.31 -15.12 -13.29
CA ASN A 139 -7.45 -14.36 -14.55
C ASN A 139 -6.09 -13.94 -15.12
N GLU A 140 -5.06 -13.89 -14.31
CA GLU A 140 -3.68 -13.63 -14.71
C GLU A 140 -2.87 -14.94 -14.95
N GLY A 141 -3.52 -16.09 -14.94
CA GLY A 141 -2.90 -17.39 -15.18
C GLY A 141 -2.29 -18.07 -13.94
N ALA A 142 -2.63 -17.64 -12.71
CA ALA A 142 -2.22 -18.34 -11.49
C ALA A 142 -3.03 -19.63 -11.30
N ASN A 143 -2.35 -20.68 -10.82
CA ASN A 143 -2.96 -21.96 -10.43
C ASN A 143 -2.85 -22.18 -8.92
N SER A 144 -3.90 -21.82 -8.18
CA SER A 144 -3.92 -21.94 -6.72
C SER A 144 -3.89 -23.38 -6.18
N SER A 145 -4.04 -24.39 -7.06
CA SER A 145 -3.86 -25.80 -6.69
C SER A 145 -2.37 -26.22 -6.68
N ASP A 146 -1.49 -25.43 -7.27
CA ASP A 146 -0.04 -25.68 -7.35
C ASP A 146 0.71 -24.66 -6.47
N VAL A 147 0.85 -24.99 -5.19
CA VAL A 147 1.50 -24.13 -4.19
C VAL A 147 2.95 -23.74 -4.57
N PRO A 148 3.80 -24.68 -5.04
CA PRO A 148 5.13 -24.31 -5.52
C PRO A 148 5.10 -23.29 -6.66
N SER A 149 4.27 -23.48 -7.68
CA SER A 149 4.11 -22.54 -8.79
C SER A 149 3.64 -21.15 -8.33
N MET A 150 2.72 -21.10 -7.36
CA MET A 150 2.27 -19.84 -6.75
C MET A 150 3.44 -19.09 -6.08
N THR A 151 4.28 -19.83 -5.34
CA THR A 151 5.45 -19.24 -4.67
C THR A 151 6.50 -18.73 -5.66
N GLU A 152 6.77 -19.48 -6.71
CA GLU A 152 7.69 -19.05 -7.78
C GLU A 152 7.18 -17.79 -8.50
N ARG A 153 5.90 -17.79 -8.90
CA ARG A 153 5.26 -16.65 -9.55
C ARG A 153 5.33 -15.39 -8.69
N PHE A 154 4.94 -15.50 -7.43
CA PHE A 154 4.98 -14.39 -6.47
C PHE A 154 6.41 -13.87 -6.28
N SER A 155 7.37 -14.78 -6.03
CA SER A 155 8.78 -14.43 -5.87
C SER A 155 9.35 -13.73 -7.11
N HIS A 156 8.99 -14.20 -8.32
CA HIS A 156 9.36 -13.55 -9.58
C HIS A 156 8.79 -12.14 -9.70
N ASN A 157 7.52 -11.93 -9.33
CA ASN A 157 6.90 -10.59 -9.34
C ASN A 157 7.56 -9.67 -8.31
N LEU A 158 7.92 -10.16 -7.12
CA LEU A 158 8.68 -9.40 -6.13
C LEU A 158 10.07 -9.02 -6.64
N SER A 159 10.76 -9.92 -7.37
CA SER A 159 12.05 -9.62 -8.00
C SER A 159 11.93 -8.43 -8.96
N ARG A 160 10.92 -8.44 -9.83
CA ARG A 160 10.62 -7.34 -10.76
C ARG A 160 10.29 -6.04 -10.03
N ALA A 161 9.46 -6.12 -8.97
CA ALA A 161 9.15 -4.98 -8.11
C ALA A 161 10.41 -4.40 -7.46
N GLY A 162 11.24 -5.25 -6.86
CA GLY A 162 12.50 -4.87 -6.25
C GLY A 162 13.46 -4.21 -7.23
N ALA A 163 13.58 -4.71 -8.45
CA ALA A 163 14.40 -4.11 -9.50
C ALA A 163 13.94 -2.69 -9.83
N LYS A 164 12.62 -2.48 -10.04
CA LYS A 164 12.03 -1.16 -10.30
C LYS A 164 12.27 -0.18 -9.14
N ILE A 165 12.04 -0.62 -7.91
CA ILE A 165 12.20 0.21 -6.71
C ILE A 165 13.66 0.61 -6.53
N ARG A 166 14.59 -0.35 -6.57
CA ARG A 166 16.04 -0.10 -6.37
C ARG A 166 16.64 0.79 -7.45
N ALA A 167 16.09 0.77 -8.66
CA ALA A 167 16.55 1.64 -9.77
C ALA A 167 16.33 3.14 -9.45
N VAL A 168 15.31 3.51 -8.69
CA VAL A 168 14.96 4.91 -8.39
C VAL A 168 15.16 5.28 -6.93
N ALA A 169 15.10 4.32 -6.02
CA ALA A 169 15.23 4.48 -4.58
C ALA A 169 16.19 3.41 -4.00
N PRO A 170 17.50 3.43 -4.35
CA PRO A 170 18.44 2.38 -3.97
C PRO A 170 18.64 2.24 -2.47
N GLY A 171 18.39 3.32 -1.70
CA GLY A 171 18.47 3.33 -0.23
C GLY A 171 17.18 2.93 0.48
N ALA A 172 16.08 2.70 -0.24
CA ALA A 172 14.81 2.37 0.37
C ALA A 172 14.80 0.94 0.94
N ARG A 173 14.25 0.79 2.16
CA ARG A 173 13.94 -0.54 2.70
C ARG A 173 12.73 -1.10 1.94
N ILE A 174 12.81 -2.30 1.41
CA ILE A 174 11.68 -2.96 0.75
C ILE A 174 11.11 -3.98 1.73
N ILE A 175 9.83 -3.84 2.05
CA ILE A 175 9.15 -4.56 3.12
C ILE A 175 7.95 -5.27 2.52
N VAL A 176 7.90 -6.60 2.63
CA VAL A 176 6.69 -7.39 2.36
C VAL A 176 5.89 -7.43 3.65
N ALA A 177 4.74 -6.75 3.67
CA ALA A 177 3.84 -6.75 4.79
C ALA A 177 2.81 -7.88 4.61
N GLY A 178 2.93 -8.94 5.40
CA GLY A 178 2.03 -10.09 5.38
C GLY A 178 0.59 -9.72 5.75
N MET A 179 -0.37 -10.53 5.33
CA MET A 179 -1.77 -10.34 5.72
C MET A 179 -1.99 -10.73 7.21
N PRO A 180 -3.01 -10.17 7.88
CA PRO A 180 -3.38 -10.60 9.23
C PRO A 180 -4.00 -12.00 9.26
N GLU A 181 -4.09 -12.60 10.45
CA GLU A 181 -4.87 -13.82 10.67
C GLU A 181 -6.38 -13.55 10.49
N ILE A 182 -7.05 -14.34 9.67
CA ILE A 182 -8.50 -14.21 9.38
C ILE A 182 -9.30 -15.33 10.03
N THR A 183 -8.84 -16.58 9.92
CA THR A 183 -9.48 -17.76 10.53
C THR A 183 -8.84 -18.11 11.86
N ASN A 184 -9.58 -18.79 12.74
CA ASN A 184 -9.01 -19.29 14.01
C ASN A 184 -8.29 -20.64 13.86
N GLY A 185 -7.96 -21.05 12.66
CA GLY A 185 -7.34 -22.33 12.35
C GLY A 185 -8.34 -23.45 12.02
N THR A 186 -9.55 -23.41 12.53
CA THR A 186 -10.60 -24.43 12.31
C THR A 186 -11.86 -23.86 11.68
N GLY A 187 -12.10 -22.55 11.79
CA GLY A 187 -13.32 -21.91 11.32
C GLY A 187 -13.13 -20.47 10.91
N LEU A 188 -14.05 -20.01 10.11
CA LEU A 188 -14.25 -18.62 9.72
C LEU A 188 -15.56 -18.12 10.33
N CYS A 189 -15.51 -17.13 11.21
CA CYS A 189 -16.69 -16.58 11.85
C CYS A 189 -17.28 -15.48 10.98
N LEU A 190 -18.40 -15.78 10.33
CA LEU A 190 -19.04 -14.91 9.36
C LEU A 190 -20.11 -13.99 9.96
N ILE A 191 -20.75 -14.46 11.06
CA ILE A 191 -21.91 -13.77 11.63
C ILE A 191 -21.58 -13.35 13.07
N GLN A 192 -21.68 -12.06 13.31
CA GLN A 192 -21.34 -11.36 14.56
C GLN A 192 -22.50 -10.46 14.96
N VAL A 193 -23.59 -11.07 15.41
CA VAL A 193 -24.83 -10.33 15.76
C VAL A 193 -25.20 -10.43 17.25
N ILE A 194 -24.55 -11.35 17.97
CA ILE A 194 -24.69 -11.51 19.41
C ILE A 194 -23.35 -11.20 20.07
N PRO A 195 -23.28 -10.28 21.03
CA PRO A 195 -22.05 -9.89 21.68
C PRO A 195 -21.23 -11.07 22.19
N ASN A 196 -19.96 -11.13 21.82
CA ASN A 196 -18.99 -12.17 22.18
C ASN A 196 -19.42 -13.60 21.86
N LEU A 197 -20.35 -13.80 20.94
CA LEU A 197 -20.78 -15.10 20.44
C LEU A 197 -20.64 -15.14 18.90
N PRO A 198 -19.42 -15.25 18.37
CA PRO A 198 -19.20 -15.34 16.94
C PRO A 198 -19.75 -16.67 16.39
N LEU A 199 -20.54 -16.58 15.32
CA LEU A 199 -21.05 -17.76 14.62
C LEU A 199 -20.20 -18.02 13.38
N GLY A 200 -19.57 -19.18 13.35
CA GLY A 200 -18.63 -19.58 12.32
C GLY A 200 -19.02 -20.84 11.59
N ILE A 201 -18.41 -21.04 10.46
CA ILE A 201 -18.45 -22.28 9.69
C ILE A 201 -17.07 -22.93 9.71
N PRO A 202 -16.98 -24.27 9.81
CA PRO A 202 -15.73 -24.97 9.59
C PRO A 202 -15.24 -24.70 8.16
N VAL A 203 -14.01 -24.26 8.02
CA VAL A 203 -13.40 -24.04 6.69
C VAL A 203 -11.97 -24.55 6.68
N PRO A 204 -11.49 -25.11 5.56
CA PRO A 204 -10.07 -25.41 5.36
C PRO A 204 -9.24 -24.14 5.07
N GLY A 205 -9.78 -22.94 5.36
CA GLY A 205 -9.18 -21.64 5.06
C GLY A 205 -7.82 -21.43 5.71
N HIS A 206 -7.58 -22.05 6.87
CA HIS A 206 -6.29 -22.06 7.53
C HIS A 206 -5.14 -22.53 6.62
N GLN A 207 -5.36 -23.55 5.78
CA GLN A 207 -4.34 -24.00 4.84
C GLN A 207 -4.01 -22.95 3.80
N VAL A 208 -5.03 -22.23 3.29
CA VAL A 208 -4.83 -21.15 2.31
C VAL A 208 -4.08 -19.98 2.93
N GLU A 209 -4.44 -19.59 4.16
CA GLU A 209 -3.73 -18.52 4.89
C GLU A 209 -2.26 -18.86 5.14
N ASN A 210 -1.98 -20.11 5.55
CA ASN A 210 -0.61 -20.58 5.75
C ASN A 210 0.17 -20.58 4.43
N ASN A 211 -0.45 -20.99 3.33
CA ASN A 211 0.18 -20.97 2.02
C ASN A 211 0.49 -19.54 1.57
N ILE A 212 -0.42 -18.59 1.78
CA ILE A 212 -0.21 -17.17 1.47
C ILE A 212 0.94 -16.62 2.32
N ARG A 213 0.91 -16.87 3.64
CA ARG A 213 1.96 -16.42 4.56
C ARG A 213 3.33 -16.95 4.16
N GLU A 214 3.42 -18.25 3.87
CA GLU A 214 4.67 -18.89 3.46
C GLU A 214 5.14 -18.38 2.11
N MET A 215 4.27 -18.20 1.15
CA MET A 215 4.56 -17.58 -0.15
C MET A 215 5.13 -16.17 0.03
N GLN A 216 4.53 -15.35 0.90
CA GLN A 216 5.00 -13.99 1.21
C GLN A 216 6.38 -14.00 1.88
N ARG A 217 6.59 -14.89 2.86
CA ARG A 217 7.86 -15.05 3.57
C ARG A 217 8.98 -15.48 2.63
N VAL A 218 8.77 -16.57 1.89
CA VAL A 218 9.76 -17.10 0.94
C VAL A 218 10.06 -16.09 -0.18
N GLY A 219 9.02 -15.43 -0.70
CA GLY A 219 9.17 -14.40 -1.72
C GLY A 219 10.03 -13.22 -1.22
N ALA A 220 9.82 -12.78 0.02
CA ALA A 220 10.61 -11.73 0.64
C ALA A 220 12.07 -12.15 0.82
N GLU A 221 12.31 -13.32 1.41
CA GLU A 221 13.65 -13.86 1.66
C GLU A 221 14.47 -14.00 0.39
N ARG A 222 13.91 -14.63 -0.65
CA ARG A 222 14.58 -14.83 -1.95
C ARG A 222 14.98 -13.53 -2.63
N ASN A 223 14.30 -12.43 -2.32
CA ASN A 223 14.54 -11.13 -2.93
C ASN A 223 15.29 -10.14 -2.02
N GLY A 224 15.78 -10.60 -0.85
CA GLY A 224 16.48 -9.76 0.12
C GLY A 224 15.60 -8.62 0.64
N MET A 225 14.31 -8.89 0.85
CA MET A 225 13.32 -7.97 1.39
C MET A 225 13.01 -8.31 2.84
N ILE A 226 12.55 -7.34 3.62
CA ILE A 226 12.12 -7.55 5.00
C ILE A 226 10.72 -8.15 4.97
N PHE A 227 10.46 -9.21 5.74
CA PHE A 227 9.12 -9.74 5.94
C PHE A 227 8.58 -9.30 7.29
N VAL A 228 7.43 -8.63 7.30
CA VAL A 228 6.64 -8.34 8.50
C VAL A 228 5.53 -9.38 8.61
N ASP A 229 5.67 -10.31 9.52
CA ASP A 229 4.74 -11.42 9.72
C ASP A 229 3.48 -10.96 10.48
N ASN A 230 2.63 -10.22 9.80
CA ASN A 230 1.39 -9.73 10.40
C ASN A 230 0.46 -10.88 10.83
N TYR A 231 0.50 -12.04 10.16
CA TYR A 231 -0.25 -13.21 10.59
C TYR A 231 0.12 -13.64 12.02
N ALA A 232 1.42 -13.78 12.30
CA ALA A 232 1.88 -14.14 13.64
C ALA A 232 1.61 -13.04 14.66
N LEU A 233 1.76 -11.77 14.26
CA LEU A 233 1.58 -10.60 15.14
C LEU A 233 0.10 -10.30 15.45
N THR A 234 -0.84 -10.83 14.66
CA THR A 234 -2.29 -10.68 14.91
C THR A 234 -2.97 -11.97 15.34
N ARG A 235 -2.17 -13.01 15.70
CA ARG A 235 -2.70 -14.29 16.11
C ARG A 235 -3.71 -14.17 17.25
N GLY A 236 -4.87 -14.83 17.10
CA GLY A 236 -5.96 -14.82 18.07
C GLY A 236 -6.89 -13.60 17.97
N HIS A 237 -6.62 -12.67 17.03
CA HIS A 237 -7.44 -11.50 16.77
C HIS A 237 -8.26 -11.60 15.46
N ASN A 238 -8.48 -12.80 14.98
CA ASN A 238 -9.19 -13.14 13.75
C ASN A 238 -10.70 -12.87 13.82
N THR A 239 -11.45 -13.32 12.80
CA THR A 239 -12.92 -13.16 12.75
C THR A 239 -13.67 -13.80 13.91
N CYS A 240 -13.08 -14.77 14.60
CA CYS A 240 -13.70 -15.47 15.74
C CYS A 240 -13.26 -14.91 17.11
N ALA A 241 -12.47 -13.86 17.15
CA ALA A 241 -12.06 -13.23 18.39
C ALA A 241 -13.24 -12.56 19.12
N PRO A 242 -13.15 -12.36 20.45
CA PRO A 242 -14.11 -11.53 21.18
C PRO A 242 -14.22 -10.12 20.58
N ASP A 243 -15.39 -9.49 20.69
CA ASP A 243 -15.70 -8.21 20.02
C ASP A 243 -14.64 -7.13 20.26
N ALA A 244 -14.22 -6.95 21.54
CA ALA A 244 -13.25 -5.91 21.90
C ALA A 244 -11.84 -6.14 21.37
N SER A 245 -11.54 -7.33 20.84
CA SER A 245 -10.20 -7.73 20.36
C SER A 245 -10.19 -8.24 18.93
N ARG A 246 -11.30 -8.08 18.20
CA ARG A 246 -11.44 -8.56 16.82
C ARG A 246 -10.81 -7.61 15.83
N TYR A 247 -9.77 -8.06 15.14
CA TYR A 247 -9.05 -7.26 14.14
C TYR A 247 -9.59 -7.44 12.74
N VAL A 248 -10.37 -8.48 12.48
CA VAL A 248 -10.98 -8.75 11.17
C VAL A 248 -12.48 -8.92 11.35
N ALA A 249 -13.27 -8.10 10.68
CA ALA A 249 -14.73 -8.14 10.75
C ALA A 249 -15.32 -9.42 10.15
N GLY A 250 -16.48 -9.85 10.61
CA GLY A 250 -17.28 -10.88 9.97
C GLY A 250 -17.92 -10.41 8.65
N SER A 251 -18.72 -11.25 8.05
CA SER A 251 -19.49 -10.91 6.83
C SER A 251 -20.74 -10.11 7.16
N ILE A 252 -21.45 -10.53 8.22
CA ILE A 252 -22.58 -9.83 8.85
C ILE A 252 -22.12 -9.54 10.27
N ASP A 253 -21.72 -8.32 10.53
CA ASP A 253 -21.05 -7.98 11.76
C ASP A 253 -21.54 -6.64 12.31
N VAL A 254 -22.21 -6.69 13.47
CA VAL A 254 -22.74 -5.52 14.19
C VAL A 254 -22.11 -5.37 15.57
N THR A 255 -21.17 -6.25 15.95
CA THR A 255 -20.53 -6.28 17.26
C THR A 255 -19.03 -5.99 17.24
N SER A 256 -18.40 -6.06 16.07
CA SER A 256 -16.98 -5.71 15.91
C SER A 256 -16.73 -4.22 16.17
N PRO A 257 -15.49 -3.84 16.51
CA PRO A 257 -15.06 -2.47 16.38
C PRO A 257 -15.37 -1.93 14.98
N ALA A 258 -15.46 -0.60 14.83
CA ALA A 258 -15.80 0.02 13.56
C ALA A 258 -15.00 -0.56 12.39
N TYR A 259 -15.68 -0.83 11.29
CA TYR A 259 -15.07 -1.36 10.06
C TYR A 259 -15.80 -0.82 8.84
N THR A 260 -15.15 -0.87 7.69
CA THR A 260 -15.68 -0.34 6.42
C THR A 260 -15.91 -1.44 5.37
N MET A 261 -15.29 -2.59 5.55
CA MET A 261 -15.38 -3.70 4.59
C MET A 261 -15.44 -5.04 5.35
N SER A 262 -16.40 -5.89 4.99
CA SER A 262 -16.58 -7.25 5.55
C SER A 262 -15.36 -8.12 5.28
N LEU A 263 -14.98 -8.99 6.21
CA LEU A 263 -13.82 -9.88 6.16
C LEU A 263 -12.47 -9.17 5.98
N HIS A 264 -12.43 -7.89 6.31
CA HIS A 264 -11.23 -7.05 6.23
C HIS A 264 -10.92 -6.42 7.59
N PRO A 265 -9.74 -5.79 7.76
CA PRO A 265 -9.36 -5.20 9.03
C PRO A 265 -10.38 -4.19 9.56
N THR A 266 -10.75 -4.34 10.83
CA THR A 266 -11.49 -3.34 11.61
C THR A 266 -10.58 -2.13 11.87
N ASP A 267 -11.11 -1.04 12.43
CA ASP A 267 -10.28 0.09 12.87
C ASP A 267 -9.22 -0.34 13.88
N LEU A 268 -9.56 -1.28 14.77
CA LEU A 268 -8.62 -1.87 15.73
C LEU A 268 -7.55 -2.73 15.02
N GLY A 269 -7.95 -3.49 14.00
CA GLY A 269 -7.03 -4.25 13.16
C GLY A 269 -6.10 -3.35 12.37
N ASN A 270 -6.61 -2.27 11.79
CA ASN A 270 -5.79 -1.26 11.10
C ASN A 270 -4.79 -0.59 12.05
N GLU A 271 -5.18 -0.36 13.32
CA GLU A 271 -4.29 0.18 14.34
C GLU A 271 -3.13 -0.78 14.66
N ALA A 272 -3.44 -2.07 14.80
CA ALA A 272 -2.44 -3.12 15.02
C ALA A 272 -1.47 -3.25 13.84
N LEU A 273 -2.00 -3.30 12.61
CA LEU A 273 -1.19 -3.36 11.40
C LEU A 273 -0.29 -2.13 11.24
N ALA A 274 -0.79 -0.93 11.59
CA ALA A 274 0.00 0.29 11.57
C ALA A 274 1.20 0.22 12.53
N ARG A 275 1.00 -0.29 13.76
CA ARG A 275 2.11 -0.50 14.72
C ARG A 275 3.11 -1.52 14.21
N ASN A 276 2.65 -2.67 13.73
CA ASN A 276 3.51 -3.75 13.25
C ASN A 276 4.37 -3.29 12.08
N ASN A 277 3.73 -2.70 11.07
CA ASN A 277 4.41 -2.22 9.87
C ASN A 277 5.29 -0.99 10.19
N GLY A 278 4.84 -0.09 11.07
CA GLY A 278 5.59 1.08 11.51
C GLY A 278 6.89 0.72 12.24
N ALA A 279 6.94 -0.40 12.95
CA ALA A 279 8.17 -0.89 13.58
C ALA A 279 9.27 -1.21 12.55
N ALA A 280 8.91 -1.61 11.34
CA ALA A 280 9.86 -1.91 10.26
C ALA A 280 10.47 -0.65 9.61
N LEU A 281 10.00 0.56 9.93
CA LEU A 281 10.61 1.83 9.49
C LEU A 281 11.87 2.23 10.25
N ARG A 282 12.11 1.62 11.41
CA ARG A 282 13.22 1.94 12.34
C ARG A 282 14.52 1.23 12.00
#